data_3eae9a23bd16e349a8eaa2a85e420ab8
#
_entry.id   3eae9a23bd16e349a8eaa2a85e420ab8
#
_cell.length_a   1.000
_cell.length_b   1.000
_cell.length_c   1.000
_cell.angle_alpha   90.00
_cell.angle_beta   90.00
_cell.angle_gamma   90.00
#
_symmetry.space_group_name_H-M   'P 1'
#
loop_
_entity.id
_entity.type
_entity.pdbx_description
1 polymer ?
#
loop_
_entity_poly.entity_id
_entity_poly.type
_entity_poly.pdbx_seq_one_letter_code
_entity_poly.pdbx_strand_id
1 'polypeptide(L)'
;EEGVVIKAAGAGGGFRGGEGGFEPARNETFKKWSTRSMRPVVNFETCIKCTLCWLQCPDTCFDVTPDGLYDANMEACCGCGVCEAVCPVPDCITMVNEAEFNDNSSQYEAWTADADGYKTWMTNLIDISKREERTHGFHHVGGYQEQISNVEEE
;
A
#
# COMPACT_ATOMS: atom_id res chain seq x y z
N GLU A 1 19.18 32.99 13.33
CA GLU A 1 19.24 31.55 13.63
C GLU A 1 18.31 30.86 12.62
N GLU A 2 18.90 30.14 11.72
CA GLU A 2 18.13 29.29 10.81
C GLU A 2 17.44 28.24 11.67
N GLY A 3 16.11 28.25 11.66
CA GLY A 3 15.32 27.28 12.41
C GLY A 3 15.64 25.86 11.94
N VAL A 4 15.90 24.98 12.87
CA VAL A 4 16.03 23.54 12.58
C VAL A 4 14.70 23.04 12.08
N VAL A 5 14.61 22.76 10.80
CA VAL A 5 13.43 22.10 10.22
C VAL A 5 13.45 20.64 10.65
N ILE A 6 12.63 20.31 11.63
CA ILE A 6 12.41 18.92 12.01
C ILE A 6 11.55 18.31 10.93
N LYS A 7 12.15 17.53 10.04
CA LYS A 7 11.40 16.70 9.11
C LYS A 7 10.74 15.59 9.95
N ALA A 8 9.43 15.60 10.00
CA ALA A 8 8.70 14.55 10.66
C ALA A 8 9.03 13.21 9.99
N ALA A 9 9.63 12.32 10.75
CA ALA A 9 9.73 10.93 10.36
C ALA A 9 8.37 10.27 10.67
N GLY A 10 7.71 9.73 9.69
CA GLY A 10 6.47 9.02 9.90
C GLY A 10 5.32 9.50 9.04
N ALA A 11 4.15 9.00 9.37
CA ALA A 11 2.91 9.33 8.71
C ALA A 11 2.67 10.85 8.69
N GLY A 12 2.26 11.37 7.58
CA GLY A 12 1.89 12.76 7.45
C GLY A 12 2.93 13.69 6.82
N GLY A 13 4.05 13.15 6.37
CA GLY A 13 4.98 13.91 5.54
C GLY A 13 5.86 14.92 6.25
N GLY A 14 6.61 15.65 5.50
CA GLY A 14 7.57 16.63 5.97
C GLY A 14 7.24 18.04 5.53
N PHE A 15 7.65 18.98 6.34
CA PHE A 15 7.64 20.39 5.95
C PHE A 15 8.88 20.69 5.12
N ARG A 16 8.73 21.14 3.89
CA ARG A 16 9.85 21.69 3.12
C ARG A 16 10.09 23.12 3.53
N GLY A 17 11.16 23.33 4.28
CA GLY A 17 11.60 24.66 4.67
C GLY A 17 11.92 25.52 3.45
N GLY A 18 11.38 26.72 3.40
CA GLY A 18 11.68 27.74 2.39
C GLY A 18 10.71 27.85 1.23
N GLU A 19 10.02 26.81 0.86
CA GLU A 19 9.04 26.85 -0.27
C GLU A 19 7.58 26.69 0.17
N GLY A 20 7.33 26.62 1.46
CA GLY A 20 5.98 26.67 2.03
C GLY A 20 5.04 25.53 1.69
N GLY A 21 5.56 24.46 1.13
CA GLY A 21 4.76 23.30 0.76
C GLY A 21 4.80 22.21 1.82
N PHE A 22 3.63 21.77 2.25
CA PHE A 22 3.46 20.53 3.00
C PHE A 22 3.22 19.41 1.99
N GLU A 23 4.15 18.46 1.90
CA GLU A 23 3.98 17.27 1.09
C GLU A 23 3.67 16.07 1.99
N PRO A 24 2.43 15.58 2.03
CA PRO A 24 2.06 14.45 2.83
C PRO A 24 2.89 13.20 2.49
N ALA A 25 3.35 12.50 3.51
CA ALA A 25 4.06 11.22 3.42
C ALA A 25 5.34 11.18 2.57
N ARG A 26 5.78 12.31 2.03
CA ARG A 26 6.95 12.37 1.15
C ARG A 26 8.19 12.88 1.88
N ASN A 27 8.67 12.07 2.81
CA ASN A 27 9.92 12.38 3.50
C ASN A 27 11.10 11.92 2.65
N GLU A 28 11.92 12.85 2.16
CA GLU A 28 13.09 12.55 1.33
C GLU A 28 14.18 11.76 2.07
N THR A 29 14.20 11.87 3.38
CA THR A 29 15.25 11.25 4.22
C THR A 29 14.88 9.82 4.63
N PHE A 30 13.61 9.54 4.88
CA PHE A 30 13.15 8.23 5.30
C PHE A 30 12.47 7.51 4.13
N LYS A 31 13.05 6.39 3.74
CA LYS A 31 12.56 5.57 2.63
C LYS A 31 11.70 4.43 3.17
N LYS A 32 10.39 4.59 3.15
CA LYS A 32 9.44 3.62 3.71
C LYS A 32 9.44 2.29 2.97
N TRP A 33 9.71 2.30 1.69
CA TRP A 33 9.82 1.08 0.90
C TRP A 33 10.89 0.09 1.41
N SER A 34 11.91 0.55 2.11
CA SER A 34 12.96 -0.33 2.64
C SER A 34 12.48 -1.23 3.80
N THR A 35 11.36 -0.90 4.41
CA THR A 35 10.76 -1.66 5.52
C THR A 35 9.40 -2.27 5.16
N ARG A 36 8.92 -2.00 3.96
CA ARG A 36 7.65 -2.51 3.47
C ARG A 36 7.78 -3.98 3.08
N SER A 37 6.88 -4.81 3.57
CA SER A 37 6.79 -6.23 3.22
C SER A 37 5.67 -6.54 2.24
N MET A 38 4.67 -5.67 2.17
CA MET A 38 3.51 -5.82 1.28
C MET A 38 3.14 -4.46 0.68
N ARG A 39 2.56 -4.47 -0.52
CA ARG A 39 2.01 -3.27 -1.15
C ARG A 39 0.61 -3.49 -1.71
N PRO A 40 -0.22 -2.45 -1.76
CA PRO A 40 -1.53 -2.55 -2.38
C PRO A 40 -1.43 -2.63 -3.90
N VAL A 41 -2.21 -3.54 -4.48
CA VAL A 41 -2.50 -3.57 -5.92
C VAL A 41 -3.95 -3.16 -6.10
N VAL A 42 -4.20 -2.19 -6.97
CA VAL A 42 -5.50 -1.56 -7.14
C VAL A 42 -6.16 -2.01 -8.45
N ASN A 43 -7.38 -2.53 -8.35
CA ASN A 43 -8.22 -2.78 -9.51
C ASN A 43 -9.01 -1.51 -9.85
N PHE A 44 -8.50 -0.74 -10.81
CA PHE A 44 -9.11 0.53 -11.20
C PHE A 44 -10.46 0.37 -11.91
N GLU A 45 -10.75 -0.79 -12.50
CA GLU A 45 -12.05 -1.06 -13.15
C GLU A 45 -13.19 -1.22 -12.15
N THR A 46 -12.91 -1.80 -10.97
CA THR A 46 -13.91 -2.03 -9.93
C THR A 46 -14.02 -0.90 -8.93
N CYS A 47 -13.10 0.06 -8.97
CA CYS A 47 -13.03 1.16 -8.03
C CYS A 47 -14.25 2.08 -8.16
N ILE A 48 -15.03 2.20 -7.08
CA ILE A 48 -16.23 3.06 -7.00
C ILE A 48 -15.92 4.50 -6.54
N LYS A 49 -14.66 4.87 -6.42
CA LYS A 49 -14.23 6.22 -6.02
C LYS A 49 -14.77 6.68 -4.65
N CYS A 50 -14.89 5.76 -3.71
CA CYS A 50 -15.46 6.03 -2.38
C CYS A 50 -14.53 6.84 -1.45
N THR A 51 -13.29 7.09 -1.83
CA THR A 51 -12.30 7.92 -1.11
C THR A 51 -11.77 7.30 0.19
N LEU A 52 -12.29 6.18 0.67
CA LEU A 52 -11.93 5.61 1.97
C LEU A 52 -10.45 5.24 2.08
N CYS A 53 -9.85 4.67 1.03
CA CYS A 53 -8.42 4.35 1.01
C CYS A 53 -7.55 5.60 1.17
N TRP A 54 -7.94 6.71 0.57
CA TRP A 54 -7.25 8.00 0.69
C TRP A 54 -7.42 8.60 2.08
N LEU A 55 -8.64 8.61 2.62
CA LEU A 55 -8.96 9.19 3.93
C LEU A 55 -8.31 8.44 5.09
N GLN A 56 -8.25 7.11 5.00
CA GLN A 56 -7.77 6.26 6.09
C GLN A 56 -6.28 5.92 6.00
N CYS A 57 -5.61 6.32 4.92
CA CYS A 57 -4.19 6.04 4.77
C CYS A 57 -3.36 6.82 5.81
N PRO A 58 -2.64 6.14 6.72
CA PRO A 58 -1.85 6.82 7.75
C PRO A 58 -0.68 7.62 7.18
N ASP A 59 -0.25 7.27 5.97
CA ASP A 59 0.87 7.91 5.29
C ASP A 59 0.44 8.89 4.19
N THR A 60 -0.86 9.03 3.95
CA THR A 60 -1.41 9.88 2.88
C THR A 60 -0.74 9.57 1.53
N CYS A 61 -0.52 8.28 1.25
CA CYS A 61 0.25 7.86 0.07
C CYS A 61 -0.57 7.77 -1.22
N PHE A 62 -1.89 7.89 -1.15
CA PHE A 62 -2.72 7.85 -2.35
C PHE A 62 -2.78 9.22 -3.03
N ASP A 63 -2.42 9.25 -4.29
CA ASP A 63 -2.60 10.41 -5.17
C ASP A 63 -3.95 10.29 -5.89
N VAL A 64 -4.65 11.42 -6.02
CA VAL A 64 -5.91 11.48 -6.77
C VAL A 64 -5.59 11.68 -8.25
N THR A 65 -6.04 10.77 -9.08
CA THR A 65 -5.83 10.84 -10.53
C THR A 65 -6.80 11.82 -11.20
N PRO A 66 -6.55 12.26 -12.46
CA PRO A 66 -7.47 13.13 -13.18
C PRO A 66 -8.88 12.54 -13.33
N ASP A 67 -8.99 11.22 -13.36
CA ASP A 67 -10.27 10.51 -13.45
C ASP A 67 -10.96 10.33 -12.10
N GLY A 68 -10.38 10.84 -11.02
CA GLY A 68 -10.89 10.68 -9.66
C GLY A 68 -10.68 9.29 -9.07
N LEU A 69 -9.77 8.51 -9.62
CA LEU A 69 -9.29 7.26 -9.04
C LEU A 69 -8.14 7.54 -8.06
N TYR A 70 -7.69 6.53 -7.37
CA TYR A 70 -6.68 6.65 -6.31
C TYR A 70 -5.49 5.76 -6.63
N ASP A 71 -4.35 6.37 -6.95
CA ASP A 71 -3.10 5.67 -7.20
C ASP A 71 -2.20 5.70 -5.96
N ALA A 72 -1.69 4.54 -5.57
CA ALA A 72 -0.84 4.43 -4.40
C ALA A 72 0.61 4.78 -4.75
N ASN A 73 1.10 5.88 -4.19
CA ASN A 73 2.51 6.28 -4.33
C ASN A 73 3.41 5.35 -3.53
N MET A 74 4.14 4.50 -4.23
CA MET A 74 4.96 3.45 -3.62
C MET A 74 6.22 3.97 -2.92
N GLU A 75 6.64 5.20 -3.18
CA GLU A 75 7.71 5.85 -2.41
C GLU A 75 7.25 6.24 -1.00
N ALA A 76 5.96 6.49 -0.82
CA ALA A 76 5.36 6.93 0.44
C ALA A 76 4.67 5.80 1.22
N CYS A 77 4.25 4.74 0.55
CA CYS A 77 3.49 3.65 1.14
C CYS A 77 4.33 2.80 2.10
N CYS A 78 3.84 2.57 3.33
CA CYS A 78 4.47 1.68 4.30
C CYS A 78 3.93 0.24 4.29
N GLY A 79 2.92 -0.06 3.48
CA GLY A 79 2.35 -1.39 3.36
C GLY A 79 1.48 -1.84 4.54
N CYS A 80 0.80 -0.91 5.21
CA CYS A 80 0.03 -1.20 6.44
C CYS A 80 -1.27 -1.99 6.23
N GLY A 81 -1.78 -2.15 5.00
CA GLY A 81 -3.00 -2.90 4.69
C GLY A 81 -4.32 -2.19 4.99
N VAL A 82 -4.31 -1.00 5.58
CA VAL A 82 -5.56 -0.27 5.93
C VAL A 82 -6.44 -0.03 4.72
N CYS A 83 -5.85 0.28 3.56
CA CYS A 83 -6.59 0.56 2.32
C CYS A 83 -7.40 -0.65 1.83
N GLU A 84 -6.86 -1.86 1.95
CA GLU A 84 -7.58 -3.10 1.66
C GLU A 84 -8.71 -3.33 2.67
N ALA A 85 -8.41 -3.18 3.96
CA ALA A 85 -9.37 -3.42 5.03
C ALA A 85 -10.59 -2.49 5.01
N VAL A 86 -10.42 -1.24 4.54
CA VAL A 86 -11.52 -0.25 4.48
C VAL A 86 -12.23 -0.20 3.14
N CYS A 87 -11.72 -0.88 2.12
CA CYS A 87 -12.32 -0.88 0.80
C CYS A 87 -13.66 -1.64 0.81
N PRO A 88 -14.79 -0.99 0.46
CA PRO A 88 -16.09 -1.64 0.48
C PRO A 88 -16.31 -2.58 -0.72
N VAL A 89 -15.42 -2.52 -1.71
CA VAL A 89 -15.51 -3.36 -2.91
C VAL A 89 -14.55 -4.53 -2.76
N PRO A 90 -15.05 -5.77 -2.71
CA PRO A 90 -14.20 -6.95 -2.65
C PRO A 90 -13.19 -7.01 -3.79
N ASP A 91 -11.98 -7.41 -3.50
CA ASP A 91 -10.87 -7.57 -4.46
C ASP A 91 -10.54 -6.29 -5.29
N CYS A 92 -11.00 -5.12 -4.86
CA CYS A 92 -10.62 -3.84 -5.50
C CYS A 92 -9.21 -3.41 -5.10
N ILE A 93 -8.83 -3.63 -3.84
CA ILE A 93 -7.47 -3.44 -3.36
C ILE A 93 -7.04 -4.75 -2.70
N THR A 94 -5.90 -5.28 -3.12
CA THR A 94 -5.33 -6.52 -2.57
C THR A 94 -3.89 -6.26 -2.17
N MET A 95 -3.51 -6.67 -0.96
CA MET A 95 -2.12 -6.59 -0.52
C MET A 95 -1.32 -7.75 -1.10
N VAL A 96 -0.20 -7.45 -1.74
CA VAL A 96 0.68 -8.42 -2.41
C VAL A 96 2.10 -8.27 -1.86
N ASN A 97 2.83 -9.38 -1.77
CA ASN A 97 4.20 -9.39 -1.26
C ASN A 97 5.11 -8.43 -2.04
N GLU A 98 5.86 -7.63 -1.33
CA GLU A 98 6.80 -6.67 -1.91
C GLU A 98 7.84 -7.31 -2.82
N ALA A 99 8.22 -8.57 -2.56
CA ALA A 99 9.20 -9.30 -3.34
C ALA A 99 8.79 -9.54 -4.81
N GLU A 100 7.49 -9.42 -5.12
CA GLU A 100 6.97 -9.58 -6.47
C GLU A 100 7.17 -8.34 -7.36
N PHE A 101 7.70 -7.26 -6.81
CA PHE A 101 7.85 -5.99 -7.50
C PHE A 101 9.32 -5.59 -7.62
N ASN A 102 9.68 -5.02 -8.78
CA ASN A 102 11.05 -4.58 -9.06
C ASN A 102 11.26 -3.07 -8.92
N ASP A 103 10.18 -2.30 -8.89
CA ASP A 103 10.22 -0.84 -8.84
C ASP A 103 9.02 -0.24 -8.10
N ASN A 104 8.98 1.09 -8.03
CA ASN A 104 7.92 1.87 -7.42
C ASN A 104 7.10 2.66 -8.46
N SER A 105 6.99 2.16 -9.67
CA SER A 105 6.22 2.80 -10.75
C SER A 105 4.74 2.94 -10.40
N SER A 106 4.09 3.93 -11.03
CA SER A 106 2.66 4.17 -10.88
C SER A 106 1.84 3.06 -11.52
N GLN A 107 0.95 2.48 -10.73
CA GLN A 107 0.01 1.47 -11.20
C GLN A 107 -1.05 2.07 -12.12
N TYR A 108 -1.46 3.31 -11.84
CA TYR A 108 -2.42 4.02 -12.68
C TYR A 108 -1.85 4.32 -14.07
N GLU A 109 -0.60 4.75 -14.16
CA GLU A 109 0.07 4.96 -15.45
C GLU A 109 0.19 3.66 -16.25
N ALA A 110 0.54 2.56 -15.59
CA ALA A 110 0.59 1.25 -16.23
C ALA A 110 -0.79 0.80 -16.74
N TRP A 111 -1.85 1.00 -15.95
CA TRP A 111 -3.21 0.69 -16.34
C TRP A 111 -3.72 1.56 -17.50
N THR A 112 -3.42 2.85 -17.49
CA THR A 112 -3.84 3.76 -18.58
C THR A 112 -3.10 3.49 -19.90
N ALA A 113 -1.88 2.99 -19.83
CA ALA A 113 -1.10 2.61 -21.00
C ALA A 113 -1.59 1.31 -21.63
N ASP A 114 -1.90 0.29 -20.81
CA ASP A 114 -2.40 -1.02 -21.24
C ASP A 114 -3.28 -1.65 -20.15
N ALA A 115 -4.59 -1.44 -20.25
CA ALA A 115 -5.55 -1.93 -19.27
C ALA A 115 -5.65 -3.46 -19.23
N ASP A 116 -5.58 -4.12 -20.37
CA ASP A 116 -5.68 -5.58 -20.45
C ASP A 116 -4.40 -6.26 -19.93
N GLY A 117 -3.24 -5.70 -20.26
CA GLY A 117 -1.96 -6.14 -19.73
C GLY A 117 -1.88 -5.94 -18.22
N TYR A 118 -2.29 -4.80 -17.72
CA TYR A 118 -2.37 -4.52 -16.29
C TYR A 118 -3.28 -5.51 -15.55
N LYS A 119 -4.46 -5.78 -16.09
CA LYS A 119 -5.41 -6.74 -15.51
C LYS A 119 -4.84 -8.15 -15.42
N THR A 120 -4.15 -8.60 -16.47
CA THR A 120 -3.50 -9.90 -16.49
C THR A 120 -2.38 -9.96 -15.44
N TRP A 121 -1.55 -8.94 -15.39
CA TRP A 121 -0.48 -8.80 -14.39
C TRP A 121 -1.03 -8.81 -12.97
N MET A 122 -2.05 -8.00 -12.67
CA MET A 122 -2.70 -7.93 -11.37
C MET A 122 -3.27 -9.29 -10.95
N THR A 123 -3.98 -9.98 -11.84
CA THR A 123 -4.55 -11.30 -11.56
C THR A 123 -3.48 -12.32 -11.20
N ASN A 124 -2.39 -12.33 -11.95
CA ASN A 124 -1.25 -13.22 -11.67
C ASN A 124 -0.63 -12.95 -10.30
N LEU A 125 -0.44 -11.68 -9.92
CA LEU A 125 0.09 -11.30 -8.61
C LEU A 125 -0.82 -11.73 -7.47
N ILE A 126 -2.12 -11.52 -7.60
CA ILE A 126 -3.11 -11.93 -6.60
C ILE A 126 -3.12 -13.45 -6.45
N ASP A 127 -3.02 -14.19 -7.54
CA ASP A 127 -2.96 -15.65 -7.50
C ASP A 127 -1.67 -16.17 -6.83
N ILE A 128 -0.55 -15.52 -7.06
CA ILE A 128 0.72 -15.81 -6.37
C ILE A 128 0.56 -15.55 -4.87
N SER A 129 0.06 -14.40 -4.49
CA SER A 129 -0.14 -14.01 -3.09
C SER A 129 -1.06 -14.99 -2.36
N LYS A 130 -2.22 -15.34 -2.94
CA LYS A 130 -3.15 -16.32 -2.38
C LYS A 130 -2.53 -17.72 -2.26
N ARG A 131 -1.59 -18.06 -3.11
CA ARG A 131 -0.86 -19.33 -3.07
C ARG A 131 0.17 -19.34 -1.95
N GLU A 132 0.88 -18.24 -1.77
CA GLU A 132 1.85 -18.07 -0.68
C GLU A 132 1.18 -18.12 0.68
N GLU A 133 0.05 -17.46 0.85
CA GLU A 133 -0.76 -17.60 2.07
C GLU A 133 -1.07 -19.04 2.40
N ARG A 134 -1.47 -19.83 1.43
CA ARG A 134 -1.80 -21.25 1.65
C ARG A 134 -0.61 -22.12 1.98
N THR A 135 0.57 -21.80 1.46
CA THR A 135 1.76 -22.64 1.64
C THR A 135 2.58 -22.29 2.86
N HIS A 136 2.56 -21.04 3.29
CA HIS A 136 3.45 -20.57 4.36
C HIS A 136 2.72 -20.29 5.67
N GLY A 137 1.40 -20.42 5.64
CA GLY A 137 0.57 -20.20 6.83
C GLY A 137 0.86 -18.92 7.60
N PHE A 138 1.34 -17.92 6.96
CA PHE A 138 1.91 -16.75 7.37
C PHE A 138 1.09 -15.92 8.15
N HIS A 139 0.55 -16.21 8.75
CA HIS A 139 -0.18 -15.75 9.09
C HIS A 139 -0.64 -15.82 10.28
N HIS A 140 -0.01 -15.56 10.72
CA HIS A 140 0.01 -14.69 11.61
C HIS A 140 -0.92 -15.01 12.65
N VAL A 141 -2.02 -14.41 12.58
CA VAL A 141 -3.00 -14.52 13.66
C VAL A 141 -3.56 -15.94 13.77
N GLY A 142 -3.81 -16.60 12.65
CA GLY A 142 -4.22 -18.01 12.63
C GLY A 142 -3.17 -18.95 13.21
N GLY A 143 -1.94 -18.85 12.75
CA GLY A 143 -0.83 -19.66 13.23
C GLY A 143 -0.53 -19.46 14.71
N TYR A 144 -0.71 -18.26 15.23
CA TYR A 144 -0.56 -17.97 16.65
C TYR A 144 -1.69 -18.60 17.49
N GLN A 145 -2.92 -18.56 17.01
CA GLN A 145 -4.05 -19.20 17.69
C GLN A 145 -3.96 -20.73 17.67
N GLU A 146 -3.50 -21.31 16.57
CA GLU A 146 -3.24 -22.74 16.49
C GLU A 146 -2.13 -23.18 17.47
N GLN A 147 -1.09 -22.38 17.63
CA GLN A 147 -0.04 -22.65 18.61
C GLN A 147 -0.55 -22.56 20.04
N ILE A 148 -1.43 -21.62 20.35
CA ILE A 148 -2.02 -21.52 21.69
C ILE A 148 -2.95 -22.70 21.98
N SER A 149 -3.80 -23.09 21.04
CA SER A 149 -4.70 -24.22 21.24
C SER A 149 -3.97 -25.53 21.47
N ASN A 150 -2.83 -25.72 20.81
CA ASN A 150 -2.00 -26.90 21.02
C ASN A 150 -1.29 -26.94 22.40
N VAL A 151 -1.09 -25.78 23.02
CA VAL A 151 -0.49 -25.71 24.38
C VAL A 151 -1.51 -26.00 25.49
N GLU A 152 -2.79 -25.74 25.22
CA GLU A 152 -3.87 -26.03 26.19
C GLU A 152 -4.28 -27.50 26.21
N GLU A 153 -3.85 -28.32 25.24
CA GLU A 153 -4.13 -29.75 25.16
C GLU A 153 -3.03 -30.65 25.75
N GLU A 154 -1.90 -30.10 26.20
CA GLU A 154 -0.81 -30.82 26.92
C GLU A 154 -0.94 -30.65 28.46
#